data_7eacc3ea11584148b8a441d744a48c20
#
_entry.id   7eacc3ea11584148b8a441d744a48c20
#
_cell.length_a   1.000
_cell.length_b   1.000
_cell.length_c   1.000
_cell.angle_alpha   90.00
_cell.angle_beta   90.00
_cell.angle_gamma   90.00
#
_symmetry.space_group_name_H-M   'P 1'
#
loop_
_entity.id
_entity.type
_entity.pdbx_description
1 polymer ?
#
loop_
_entity_poly.entity_id
_entity_poly.type
_entity_poly.pdbx_seq_one_letter_code
_entity_poly.pdbx_strand_id
1 'polypeptide(L)'
;MQRRFFLEQVGWGLPTMLATSILGCTQAKPKSKKLLVLGGTVFLGPAIVNAGIKAGFDIALFNRGISNPDLFPNVRLIKGDRTIGQKAYKDLINEDWDFVIDVWPEESYMVNDATKVLKSYCKHYTFISSIAVYDHFQTVGLDENSKVLEPRSDKGKWEYYEEKVHAERLVRKRFPDSHTILRPGPIKGWRDSEMDLAYWLTRIKKGGKVLAPGNGNDPIQFIDVTDVGNFAIKCIARGLKGTYNTTGPRQKLIWKHFLEQCRGHYNPKAELVWVDETFLRQKGVQSMRDLPLWVPLSEDPGFMQISNAKAVAHGLDFTNIHKTFTDTMEWVEQTFKNKSENVDLFTNAISFEAEKEILNEYMLFKKGQ
;
A
#
# COMPACT_ATOMS: atom_id res chain seq x y z
N MET A 1 -58.43 19.56 32.23
CA MET A 1 -59.10 19.99 33.49
C MET A 1 -58.04 20.20 34.56
N GLN A 2 -57.97 21.46 34.99
CA GLN A 2 -57.74 22.02 36.33
C GLN A 2 -56.46 21.57 37.04
N ARG A 3 -55.47 22.44 37.19
CA ARG A 3 -55.33 23.65 38.02
C ARG A 3 -55.22 23.38 39.50
N ARG A 4 -54.05 23.78 40.05
CA ARG A 4 -53.86 24.80 41.11
C ARG A 4 -53.50 24.32 42.52
N PHE A 5 -52.44 24.97 42.97
CA PHE A 5 -52.14 25.67 44.25
C PHE A 5 -51.81 24.81 45.50
N PHE A 6 -50.67 25.05 46.09
CA PHE A 6 -50.56 25.89 47.31
C PHE A 6 -49.13 26.33 47.57
N LEU A 7 -49.03 27.62 47.87
CA LEU A 7 -47.87 28.37 48.35
C LEU A 7 -47.83 28.33 49.88
N GLU A 8 -46.63 28.68 50.37
CA GLU A 8 -46.29 29.24 51.69
C GLU A 8 -45.86 28.30 52.81
N GLN A 9 -44.58 28.37 53.19
CA GLN A 9 -44.19 29.11 54.39
C GLN A 9 -42.68 29.41 54.43
N VAL A 10 -42.39 30.60 54.85
CA VAL A 10 -41.12 31.27 55.01
C VAL A 10 -40.33 30.71 56.18
N GLY A 11 -39.04 30.44 56.01
CA GLY A 11 -38.11 30.14 57.08
C GLY A 11 -36.77 30.75 56.77
N TRP A 12 -36.38 31.80 57.45
CA TRP A 12 -35.09 32.48 57.36
C TRP A 12 -33.96 31.54 57.86
N GLY A 13 -33.03 31.18 56.93
CA GLY A 13 -31.78 30.51 57.25
C GLY A 13 -30.67 31.12 56.39
N LEU A 14 -29.67 31.72 57.05
CA LEU A 14 -28.47 32.32 56.46
C LEU A 14 -27.77 31.35 55.52
N PRO A 15 -27.35 31.75 54.31
CA PRO A 15 -26.55 30.89 53.47
C PRO A 15 -25.09 30.91 53.93
N THR A 16 -24.62 29.84 54.52
CA THR A 16 -23.21 29.53 54.62
C THR A 16 -22.69 29.23 53.24
N MET A 17 -21.95 30.14 52.62
CA MET A 17 -21.23 29.93 51.38
C MET A 17 -20.12 28.90 51.63
N LEU A 18 -20.39 27.61 51.36
CA LEU A 18 -19.34 26.64 51.10
C LEU A 18 -18.79 26.93 49.71
N ALA A 19 -17.65 27.58 49.64
CA ALA A 19 -16.84 27.69 48.45
C ALA A 19 -16.28 26.29 48.14
N THR A 20 -17.01 25.50 47.36
CA THR A 20 -16.46 24.30 46.72
C THR A 20 -15.48 24.77 45.64
N SER A 21 -14.20 24.81 46.00
CA SER A 21 -13.12 24.90 45.03
C SER A 21 -13.21 23.69 44.09
N ILE A 22 -13.79 23.89 42.94
CA ILE A 22 -13.70 22.96 41.80
C ILE A 22 -12.22 22.97 41.37
N LEU A 23 -11.41 22.12 42.00
CA LEU A 23 -10.13 21.72 41.47
C LEU A 23 -10.41 21.03 40.12
N GLY A 24 -10.45 21.83 39.06
CA GLY A 24 -10.42 21.33 37.71
C GLY A 24 -9.12 20.53 37.51
N CYS A 25 -9.20 19.22 37.69
CA CYS A 25 -8.17 18.32 37.14
C CYS A 25 -8.17 18.54 35.63
N THR A 26 -7.33 19.44 35.17
CA THR A 26 -6.89 19.43 33.78
C THR A 26 -6.13 18.14 33.59
N GLN A 27 -6.83 17.06 33.17
CA GLN A 27 -6.18 15.87 32.66
C GLN A 27 -5.27 16.34 31.51
N ALA A 28 -3.97 16.35 31.76
CA ALA A 28 -3.01 16.58 30.69
C ALA A 28 -3.34 15.60 29.56
N LYS A 29 -3.60 16.12 28.37
CA LYS A 29 -3.81 15.27 27.18
C LYS A 29 -2.65 14.27 27.14
N PRO A 30 -2.93 12.96 26.99
CA PRO A 30 -1.87 11.98 26.91
C PRO A 30 -0.92 12.40 25.78
N LYS A 31 0.38 12.41 26.09
CA LYS A 31 1.43 12.80 25.13
C LYS A 31 1.30 11.93 23.89
N SER A 32 1.17 12.55 22.71
CA SER A 32 1.08 11.82 21.44
C SER A 32 2.31 10.92 21.28
N LYS A 33 2.08 9.68 20.79
CA LYS A 33 3.16 8.72 20.54
C LYS A 33 3.97 9.17 19.32
N LYS A 34 5.30 9.05 19.43
CA LYS A 34 6.25 9.46 18.40
C LYS A 34 6.41 8.39 17.34
N LEU A 35 6.14 8.76 16.10
CA LEU A 35 6.31 7.91 14.91
C LEU A 35 7.39 8.48 13.99
N LEU A 36 8.44 7.72 13.76
CA LEU A 36 9.44 8.00 12.74
C LEU A 36 9.12 7.20 11.46
N VAL A 37 9.00 7.89 10.33
CA VAL A 37 8.85 7.24 9.01
C VAL A 37 10.14 7.41 8.23
N LEU A 38 10.83 6.31 7.94
CA LEU A 38 12.01 6.30 7.09
C LEU A 38 11.57 6.29 5.63
N GLY A 39 11.62 7.46 4.97
CA GLY A 39 11.03 7.75 3.66
C GLY A 39 9.88 8.75 3.75
N GLY A 40 8.69 8.39 3.30
CA GLY A 40 7.45 9.12 3.60
C GLY A 40 6.90 10.03 2.50
N THR A 41 7.59 10.25 1.36
CA THR A 41 7.19 11.31 0.41
C THR A 41 6.97 10.87 -1.05
N VAL A 42 7.05 9.57 -1.38
CA VAL A 42 6.91 9.12 -2.79
C VAL A 42 5.55 8.46 -3.03
N PHE A 43 5.35 7.22 -2.62
CA PHE A 43 4.15 6.43 -2.92
C PHE A 43 3.43 5.93 -1.66
N LEU A 44 3.86 4.81 -1.07
CA LEU A 44 3.26 4.26 0.15
C LEU A 44 3.49 5.16 1.37
N GLY A 45 4.64 5.84 1.42
CA GLY A 45 4.97 6.74 2.52
C GLY A 45 3.90 7.80 2.80
N PRO A 46 3.42 8.55 1.80
CA PRO A 46 2.33 9.51 2.00
C PRO A 46 1.04 8.91 2.58
N ALA A 47 0.68 7.70 2.19
CA ALA A 47 -0.50 7.03 2.77
C ALA A 47 -0.31 6.72 4.26
N ILE A 48 0.89 6.25 4.65
CA ILE A 48 1.26 6.01 6.05
C ILE A 48 1.24 7.32 6.85
N VAL A 49 1.83 8.39 6.30
CA VAL A 49 1.88 9.70 6.98
C VAL A 49 0.48 10.26 7.19
N ASN A 50 -0.37 10.24 6.16
CA ASN A 50 -1.76 10.68 6.26
C ASN A 50 -2.55 9.88 7.29
N ALA A 51 -2.41 8.56 7.30
CA ALA A 51 -3.04 7.69 8.29
C ALA A 51 -2.53 7.98 9.71
N GLY A 52 -1.23 8.22 9.88
CA GLY A 52 -0.62 8.56 11.15
C GLY A 52 -1.07 9.92 11.70
N ILE A 53 -1.15 10.95 10.84
CA ILE A 53 -1.71 12.27 11.20
C ILE A 53 -3.15 12.12 11.69
N LYS A 54 -3.98 11.39 10.92
CA LYS A 54 -5.38 11.11 11.27
C LYS A 54 -5.52 10.38 12.60
N ALA A 55 -4.56 9.50 12.91
CA ALA A 55 -4.54 8.76 14.17
C ALA A 55 -3.92 9.54 15.36
N GLY A 56 -3.44 10.77 15.15
CA GLY A 56 -2.92 11.65 16.19
C GLY A 56 -1.48 11.36 16.65
N PHE A 57 -0.67 10.71 15.80
CA PHE A 57 0.75 10.50 16.06
C PHE A 57 1.56 11.81 15.90
N ASP A 58 2.59 11.97 16.72
CA ASP A 58 3.67 12.96 16.53
C ASP A 58 4.66 12.37 15.52
N ILE A 59 4.61 12.86 14.27
CA ILE A 59 5.32 12.26 13.15
C ILE A 59 6.58 13.04 12.81
N ALA A 60 7.69 12.32 12.60
CA ALA A 60 8.87 12.81 11.92
C ALA A 60 9.17 11.98 10.68
N LEU A 61 9.57 12.63 9.60
CA LEU A 61 10.07 12.01 8.38
C LEU A 61 11.58 12.02 8.39
N PHE A 62 12.18 10.93 7.93
CA PHE A 62 13.62 10.84 7.68
C PHE A 62 13.87 10.52 6.21
N ASN A 63 14.34 11.50 5.46
CA ASN A 63 14.70 11.36 4.05
C ASN A 63 15.60 12.53 3.60
N ARG A 64 16.02 12.53 2.34
CA ARG A 64 16.91 13.56 1.77
C ARG A 64 16.24 14.93 1.59
N GLY A 65 14.91 15.02 1.65
CA GLY A 65 14.16 16.25 1.38
C GLY A 65 14.16 16.65 -0.10
N ILE A 66 14.26 15.67 -1.02
CA ILE A 66 14.34 15.91 -2.49
C ILE A 66 13.00 15.59 -3.15
N SER A 67 12.44 14.40 -2.87
CA SER A 67 11.18 13.96 -3.49
C SER A 67 10.00 14.59 -2.76
N ASN A 68 9.19 15.39 -3.47
CA ASN A 68 7.99 16.06 -2.95
C ASN A 68 8.23 16.77 -1.60
N PRO A 69 9.16 17.73 -1.52
CA PRO A 69 9.58 18.35 -0.26
C PRO A 69 8.46 19.08 0.46
N ASP A 70 7.49 19.61 -0.29
CA ASP A 70 6.37 20.42 0.23
C ASP A 70 5.12 19.60 0.52
N LEU A 71 5.17 18.27 0.41
CA LEU A 71 3.97 17.42 0.57
C LEU A 71 3.42 17.46 1.99
N PHE A 72 4.29 17.63 3.01
CA PHE A 72 3.91 17.66 4.41
C PHE A 72 4.58 18.83 5.14
N PRO A 73 4.18 20.10 4.88
CA PRO A 73 4.87 21.28 5.42
C PRO A 73 4.80 21.38 6.95
N ASN A 74 3.81 20.75 7.58
CA ASN A 74 3.61 20.75 9.03
C ASN A 74 4.17 19.51 9.73
N VAL A 75 4.82 18.59 9.01
CA VAL A 75 5.46 17.39 9.58
C VAL A 75 6.96 17.64 9.68
N ARG A 76 7.53 17.35 10.85
CA ARG A 76 8.96 17.51 11.07
C ARG A 76 9.77 16.65 10.12
N LEU A 77 10.69 17.28 9.38
CA LEU A 77 11.66 16.60 8.51
C LEU A 77 13.04 16.59 9.17
N ILE A 78 13.61 15.41 9.33
CA ILE A 78 14.99 15.17 9.69
C ILE A 78 15.71 14.73 8.41
N LYS A 79 16.59 15.58 7.90
CA LYS A 79 17.30 15.29 6.63
C LYS A 79 18.44 14.31 6.85
N GLY A 80 18.48 13.27 6.02
CA GLY A 80 19.59 12.32 6.00
C GLY A 80 19.55 11.46 4.74
N ASP A 81 20.75 11.05 4.31
CA ASP A 81 20.94 10.18 3.16
C ASP A 81 21.40 8.80 3.62
N ARG A 82 20.55 7.79 3.44
CA ARG A 82 20.82 6.41 3.85
C ARG A 82 22.02 5.77 3.14
N THR A 83 22.41 6.31 1.99
CA THR A 83 23.57 5.80 1.21
C THR A 83 24.90 6.00 1.92
N ILE A 84 25.00 6.94 2.85
CA ILE A 84 26.26 7.19 3.62
C ILE A 84 26.41 6.28 4.86
N GLY A 85 25.54 5.26 4.98
CA GLY A 85 25.59 4.27 6.06
C GLY A 85 25.10 4.80 7.40
N GLN A 86 25.58 4.21 8.51
CA GLN A 86 25.10 4.51 9.86
C GLN A 86 25.20 5.98 10.25
N LYS A 87 26.12 6.74 9.68
CA LYS A 87 26.28 8.18 9.93
C LYS A 87 25.04 8.99 9.56
N ALA A 88 24.24 8.49 8.61
CA ALA A 88 22.99 9.13 8.20
C ALA A 88 22.03 9.34 9.38
N TYR A 89 22.01 8.42 10.31
CA TYR A 89 21.01 8.33 11.38
C TYR A 89 21.40 9.07 12.67
N LYS A 90 22.52 9.81 12.69
CA LYS A 90 23.05 10.47 13.89
C LYS A 90 22.05 11.39 14.62
N ASP A 91 21.20 12.08 13.84
CA ASP A 91 20.24 13.03 14.40
C ASP A 91 18.95 12.32 14.91
N LEU A 92 18.77 11.04 14.61
CA LEU A 92 17.63 10.24 15.06
C LEU A 92 17.81 9.69 16.48
N ILE A 93 19.04 9.62 16.99
CA ILE A 93 19.36 9.11 18.32
C ILE A 93 19.30 10.16 19.42
N ASN A 94 18.90 11.39 19.10
CA ASN A 94 18.72 12.47 20.07
C ASN A 94 17.40 12.34 20.86
N GLU A 95 16.57 11.37 20.50
CA GLU A 95 15.28 11.12 21.14
C GLU A 95 14.84 9.67 20.97
N ASP A 96 13.93 9.23 21.83
CA ASP A 96 13.29 7.91 21.75
C ASP A 96 12.05 7.96 20.85
N TRP A 97 11.87 6.92 20.04
CA TRP A 97 10.74 6.70 19.17
C TRP A 97 9.83 5.61 19.73
N ASP A 98 8.54 5.84 19.81
CA ASP A 98 7.61 4.77 20.14
C ASP A 98 7.52 3.78 18.97
N PHE A 99 7.54 4.29 17.73
CA PHE A 99 7.41 3.50 16.52
C PHE A 99 8.33 4.00 15.41
N VAL A 100 8.88 3.07 14.65
CA VAL A 100 9.53 3.32 13.36
C VAL A 100 8.80 2.54 12.28
N ILE A 101 8.50 3.18 11.15
CA ILE A 101 8.03 2.50 9.93
C ILE A 101 9.06 2.74 8.83
N ASP A 102 9.67 1.66 8.36
CA ASP A 102 10.66 1.68 7.29
C ASP A 102 10.02 1.25 5.96
N VAL A 103 9.91 2.20 5.04
CA VAL A 103 9.32 2.00 3.70
C VAL A 103 10.38 1.78 2.63
N TRP A 104 11.61 1.40 2.99
CA TRP A 104 12.68 1.24 2.02
C TRP A 104 12.41 0.07 1.06
N PRO A 105 12.41 0.31 -0.27
CA PRO A 105 12.02 -0.71 -1.23
C PRO A 105 13.15 -1.66 -1.65
N GLU A 106 14.42 -1.24 -1.54
CA GLU A 106 15.54 -1.89 -2.21
C GLU A 106 16.58 -2.45 -1.22
N GLU A 107 17.80 -1.96 -1.24
CA GLU A 107 18.97 -2.57 -0.62
C GLU A 107 18.84 -2.77 0.89
N SER A 108 19.01 -4.01 1.32
CA SER A 108 18.89 -4.44 2.72
C SER A 108 19.98 -3.89 3.63
N TYR A 109 21.13 -3.46 3.09
CA TYR A 109 22.15 -2.84 3.93
C TYR A 109 21.67 -1.54 4.59
N MET A 110 20.77 -0.79 3.94
CA MET A 110 20.16 0.41 4.54
C MET A 110 19.23 0.06 5.70
N VAL A 111 18.52 -1.07 5.61
CA VAL A 111 17.72 -1.61 6.71
C VAL A 111 18.61 -2.12 7.83
N ASN A 112 19.76 -2.76 7.49
CA ASN A 112 20.77 -3.16 8.45
C ASN A 112 21.27 -1.98 9.27
N ASP A 113 21.63 -0.88 8.62
CA ASP A 113 22.18 0.30 9.30
C ASP A 113 21.10 1.01 10.15
N ALA A 114 19.89 1.19 9.60
CA ALA A 114 18.78 1.75 10.35
C ALA A 114 18.47 0.93 11.61
N THR A 115 18.33 -0.39 11.49
CA THR A 115 18.01 -1.27 12.60
C THR A 115 19.15 -1.34 13.64
N LYS A 116 20.42 -1.25 13.22
CA LYS A 116 21.57 -1.17 14.14
C LYS A 116 21.51 0.06 15.02
N VAL A 117 21.31 1.22 14.38
CA VAL A 117 21.33 2.51 15.08
C VAL A 117 20.08 2.66 15.94
N LEU A 118 18.92 2.32 15.44
CA LEU A 118 17.63 2.58 16.10
C LEU A 118 17.24 1.53 17.16
N LYS A 119 17.97 0.41 17.28
CA LYS A 119 17.63 -0.66 18.24
C LYS A 119 17.41 -0.17 19.67
N SER A 120 18.24 0.76 20.13
CA SER A 120 18.18 1.29 21.50
C SER A 120 17.28 2.53 21.64
N TYR A 121 16.76 3.05 20.53
CA TYR A 121 15.97 4.29 20.46
C TYR A 121 14.56 4.08 19.92
N CYS A 122 14.16 2.84 19.66
CA CYS A 122 12.86 2.52 19.09
C CYS A 122 12.22 1.35 19.85
N LYS A 123 10.96 1.54 20.28
CA LYS A 123 10.22 0.50 21.00
C LYS A 123 9.64 -0.56 20.07
N HIS A 124 9.29 -0.18 18.83
CA HIS A 124 8.69 -1.10 17.85
C HIS A 124 9.07 -0.70 16.42
N TYR A 125 9.56 -1.66 15.64
CA TYR A 125 10.00 -1.45 14.26
C TYR A 125 9.09 -2.16 13.27
N THR A 126 8.51 -1.40 12.35
CA THR A 126 7.69 -1.93 11.25
C THR A 126 8.46 -1.83 9.95
N PHE A 127 8.54 -2.93 9.22
CA PHE A 127 9.20 -3.00 7.91
C PHE A 127 8.19 -3.33 6.81
N ILE A 128 8.25 -2.57 5.72
CA ILE A 128 7.47 -2.86 4.50
C ILE A 128 8.29 -3.78 3.61
N SER A 129 7.91 -5.05 3.62
CA SER A 129 8.47 -6.10 2.79
C SER A 129 7.67 -6.26 1.48
N SER A 130 7.51 -7.48 0.97
CA SER A 130 6.75 -7.83 -0.24
C SER A 130 6.35 -9.29 -0.21
N ILE A 131 5.28 -9.65 -0.93
CA ILE A 131 4.96 -11.07 -1.21
C ILE A 131 6.04 -11.72 -2.09
N ALA A 132 6.86 -10.94 -2.81
CA ALA A 132 7.96 -11.46 -3.62
C ALA A 132 9.01 -12.28 -2.83
N VAL A 133 8.95 -12.25 -1.50
CA VAL A 133 9.83 -13.06 -0.63
C VAL A 133 9.52 -14.56 -0.66
N TYR A 134 8.35 -14.99 -1.14
CA TYR A 134 8.00 -16.40 -1.18
C TYR A 134 8.87 -17.17 -2.18
N ASP A 135 9.20 -18.41 -1.82
CA ASP A 135 10.12 -19.29 -2.58
C ASP A 135 9.62 -19.61 -3.99
N HIS A 136 8.30 -19.73 -4.16
CA HIS A 136 7.64 -19.98 -5.44
C HIS A 136 6.17 -19.57 -5.39
N PHE A 137 5.52 -19.50 -6.56
CA PHE A 137 4.09 -19.17 -6.68
C PHE A 137 3.27 -20.31 -7.34
N GLN A 138 3.76 -21.54 -7.31
CA GLN A 138 3.03 -22.71 -7.83
C GLN A 138 1.90 -23.17 -6.87
N THR A 139 1.96 -22.76 -5.61
CA THR A 139 0.94 -23.08 -4.61
C THR A 139 -0.01 -21.92 -4.41
N VAL A 140 -1.32 -22.19 -4.55
CA VAL A 140 -2.37 -21.21 -4.25
C VAL A 140 -2.55 -21.07 -2.74
N GLY A 141 -2.78 -19.81 -2.28
CA GLY A 141 -3.08 -19.53 -0.88
C GLY A 141 -1.86 -19.49 0.03
N LEU A 142 -0.67 -19.20 -0.50
CA LEU A 142 0.52 -18.97 0.34
C LEU A 142 0.19 -17.98 1.45
N ASP A 143 0.58 -18.31 2.67
CA ASP A 143 0.37 -17.52 3.88
C ASP A 143 1.70 -17.12 4.53
N GLU A 144 1.64 -16.47 5.68
CA GLU A 144 2.82 -15.96 6.38
C GLU A 144 3.75 -17.06 6.92
N ASN A 145 3.28 -18.32 6.99
CA ASN A 145 4.05 -19.50 7.40
C ASN A 145 4.69 -20.22 6.20
N SER A 146 4.29 -19.85 4.99
CA SER A 146 4.82 -20.46 3.77
C SER A 146 6.30 -20.15 3.61
N LYS A 147 7.02 -21.07 2.96
CA LYS A 147 8.46 -20.97 2.77
C LYS A 147 8.83 -19.71 2.01
N VAL A 148 9.80 -18.97 2.52
CA VAL A 148 10.46 -17.86 1.84
C VAL A 148 11.72 -18.33 1.16
N LEU A 149 12.12 -17.67 0.07
CA LEU A 149 13.34 -18.00 -0.65
C LEU A 149 14.60 -17.84 0.22
N GLU A 150 15.64 -18.54 -0.18
CA GLU A 150 16.99 -18.35 0.37
C GLU A 150 17.77 -17.44 -0.58
N PRO A 151 18.29 -16.30 -0.11
CA PRO A 151 19.17 -15.45 -0.93
C PRO A 151 20.38 -16.21 -1.43
N ARG A 152 20.80 -15.93 -2.65
CA ARG A 152 22.00 -16.55 -3.24
C ARG A 152 23.23 -16.30 -2.37
N SER A 153 24.11 -17.27 -2.31
CA SER A 153 25.38 -17.19 -1.55
C SER A 153 26.55 -16.66 -2.39
N ASP A 154 26.36 -16.51 -3.70
CA ASP A 154 27.37 -15.94 -4.58
C ASP A 154 27.57 -14.43 -4.34
N LYS A 155 28.63 -13.87 -4.91
CA LYS A 155 28.99 -12.45 -4.77
C LYS A 155 28.24 -11.53 -5.74
N GLY A 156 27.24 -12.05 -6.45
CA GLY A 156 26.44 -11.28 -7.38
C GLY A 156 25.56 -10.22 -6.65
N LYS A 157 25.10 -9.24 -7.40
CA LYS A 157 24.09 -8.31 -6.89
C LYS A 157 22.78 -9.09 -6.65
N TRP A 158 22.24 -8.95 -5.45
CA TRP A 158 20.94 -9.54 -5.13
C TRP A 158 19.81 -8.87 -5.89
N GLU A 159 18.83 -9.68 -6.23
CA GLU A 159 17.57 -9.20 -6.79
C GLU A 159 16.67 -8.63 -5.67
N TYR A 160 15.67 -7.85 -6.07
CA TYR A 160 14.73 -7.21 -5.15
C TYR A 160 14.17 -8.15 -4.07
N TYR A 161 13.76 -9.35 -4.46
CA TYR A 161 13.18 -10.33 -3.54
C TYR A 161 14.19 -10.89 -2.53
N GLU A 162 15.46 -11.07 -2.94
CA GLU A 162 16.55 -11.50 -2.05
C GLU A 162 16.87 -10.42 -1.00
N GLU A 163 16.92 -9.16 -1.44
CA GLU A 163 17.10 -7.99 -0.57
C GLU A 163 15.97 -7.90 0.47
N LYS A 164 14.72 -8.14 0.07
CA LYS A 164 13.57 -8.14 0.98
C LYS A 164 13.65 -9.25 2.02
N VAL A 165 14.01 -10.48 1.64
CA VAL A 165 14.20 -11.58 2.59
C VAL A 165 15.31 -11.27 3.58
N HIS A 166 16.45 -10.75 3.11
CA HIS A 166 17.55 -10.40 3.98
C HIS A 166 17.15 -9.27 4.96
N ALA A 167 16.45 -8.26 4.49
CA ALA A 167 15.94 -7.18 5.34
C ALA A 167 14.98 -7.72 6.44
N GLU A 168 14.06 -8.62 6.09
CA GLU A 168 13.19 -9.27 7.10
C GLU A 168 13.99 -10.01 8.18
N ARG A 169 15.05 -10.74 7.79
CA ARG A 169 15.94 -11.46 8.73
C ARG A 169 16.65 -10.49 9.67
N LEU A 170 17.12 -9.36 9.15
CA LEU A 170 17.76 -8.31 9.95
C LEU A 170 16.80 -7.70 10.97
N VAL A 171 15.56 -7.39 10.56
CA VAL A 171 14.53 -6.85 11.44
C VAL A 171 14.18 -7.84 12.54
N ARG A 172 13.89 -9.11 12.20
CA ARG A 172 13.61 -10.16 13.19
C ARG A 172 14.74 -10.36 14.19
N LYS A 173 15.99 -10.37 13.71
CA LYS A 173 17.18 -10.52 14.55
C LYS A 173 17.32 -9.39 15.55
N ARG A 174 16.98 -8.15 15.17
CA ARG A 174 17.22 -6.97 16.00
C ARG A 174 16.05 -6.59 16.90
N PHE A 175 14.83 -6.88 16.46
CA PHE A 175 13.59 -6.61 17.14
C PHE A 175 12.77 -7.89 17.32
N PRO A 176 13.29 -8.95 17.99
CA PRO A 176 12.64 -10.27 18.00
C PRO A 176 11.21 -10.22 18.53
N ASP A 177 10.95 -9.39 19.55
CA ASP A 177 9.65 -9.28 20.22
C ASP A 177 8.92 -7.96 19.96
N SER A 178 9.43 -7.12 19.06
CA SER A 178 8.95 -5.76 18.85
C SER A 178 9.01 -5.33 17.38
N HIS A 179 8.62 -6.24 16.47
CA HIS A 179 8.55 -5.93 15.04
C HIS A 179 7.21 -6.27 14.43
N THR A 180 6.90 -5.56 13.35
CA THR A 180 5.86 -5.92 12.38
C THR A 180 6.47 -5.93 10.99
N ILE A 181 6.17 -6.95 10.20
CA ILE A 181 6.56 -7.05 8.81
C ILE A 181 5.28 -7.11 7.97
N LEU A 182 5.11 -6.16 7.08
CA LEU A 182 4.02 -6.17 6.13
C LEU A 182 4.54 -6.66 4.78
N ARG A 183 3.91 -7.67 4.21
CA ARG A 183 4.21 -8.21 2.88
C ARG A 183 3.07 -7.80 1.93
N PRO A 184 3.11 -6.60 1.35
CA PRO A 184 2.11 -6.22 0.36
C PRO A 184 2.28 -7.03 -0.92
N GLY A 185 1.13 -7.30 -1.59
CA GLY A 185 1.07 -7.63 -3.00
C GLY A 185 1.25 -6.38 -3.87
N PRO A 186 0.87 -6.40 -5.14
CA PRO A 186 0.87 -5.22 -5.97
C PRO A 186 0.08 -4.09 -5.31
N ILE A 187 0.76 -3.01 -4.92
CA ILE A 187 0.11 -1.82 -4.34
C ILE A 187 -0.27 -0.91 -5.51
N LYS A 188 -1.53 -0.48 -5.57
CA LYS A 188 -2.04 0.37 -6.64
C LYS A 188 -2.82 1.55 -6.05
N GLY A 189 -3.08 2.56 -6.89
CA GLY A 189 -3.89 3.69 -6.47
C GLY A 189 -3.18 5.03 -6.58
N TRP A 190 -3.53 5.93 -5.69
CA TRP A 190 -3.00 7.30 -5.65
C TRP A 190 -1.47 7.32 -5.56
N ARG A 191 -0.82 8.06 -6.47
CA ARG A 191 0.64 8.22 -6.58
C ARG A 191 1.42 6.96 -7.01
N ASP A 192 0.75 5.97 -7.61
CA ASP A 192 1.41 4.79 -8.17
C ASP A 192 2.20 5.17 -9.44
N SER A 193 3.52 5.23 -9.34
CA SER A 193 4.41 5.55 -10.45
C SER A 193 4.60 4.40 -11.45
N GLU A 194 4.21 3.17 -11.10
CA GLU A 194 4.24 2.02 -12.02
C GLU A 194 3.16 2.13 -13.09
N MET A 195 2.08 2.87 -12.80
CA MET A 195 0.98 3.16 -13.73
C MET A 195 0.19 1.96 -14.20
N ASP A 196 0.38 0.78 -13.63
CA ASP A 196 -0.26 -0.47 -14.06
C ASP A 196 -1.79 -0.40 -14.06
N LEU A 197 -2.37 0.07 -12.94
CA LEU A 197 -3.81 0.26 -12.85
C LEU A 197 -4.27 1.40 -13.76
N ALA A 198 -3.53 2.49 -13.81
CA ALA A 198 -3.83 3.64 -14.65
C ALA A 198 -3.86 3.29 -16.15
N TYR A 199 -3.00 2.36 -16.60
CA TYR A 199 -3.03 1.83 -17.96
C TYR A 199 -4.42 1.26 -18.31
N TRP A 200 -4.91 0.33 -17.51
CA TRP A 200 -6.21 -0.31 -17.77
C TRP A 200 -7.37 0.68 -17.74
N LEU A 201 -7.36 1.59 -16.75
CA LEU A 201 -8.40 2.61 -16.61
C LEU A 201 -8.40 3.58 -17.81
N THR A 202 -7.24 4.03 -18.22
CA THR A 202 -7.07 4.93 -19.40
C THR A 202 -7.49 4.21 -20.68
N ARG A 203 -7.06 2.94 -20.83
CA ARG A 203 -7.40 2.14 -22.01
C ARG A 203 -8.91 1.92 -22.14
N ILE A 204 -9.57 1.57 -21.05
CA ILE A 204 -11.04 1.41 -21.02
C ILE A 204 -11.74 2.74 -21.28
N LYS A 205 -11.28 3.84 -20.64
CA LYS A 205 -11.84 5.20 -20.82
C LYS A 205 -11.80 5.62 -22.30
N LYS A 206 -10.73 5.30 -23.03
CA LYS A 206 -10.58 5.56 -24.46
C LYS A 206 -11.65 4.81 -25.30
N GLY A 207 -12.06 3.63 -24.88
CA GLY A 207 -13.12 2.84 -25.53
C GLY A 207 -12.68 2.10 -26.78
N GLY A 208 -13.68 1.72 -27.63
CA GLY A 208 -13.47 0.84 -28.77
C GLY A 208 -13.20 -0.60 -28.33
N LYS A 209 -12.52 -1.37 -29.19
CA LYS A 209 -12.11 -2.75 -28.87
C LYS A 209 -10.88 -2.70 -27.98
N VAL A 210 -10.99 -3.36 -26.82
CA VAL A 210 -9.95 -3.43 -25.79
C VAL A 210 -9.48 -4.87 -25.67
N LEU A 211 -8.18 -5.10 -25.75
CA LEU A 211 -7.60 -6.41 -25.51
C LEU A 211 -7.81 -6.79 -24.05
N ALA A 212 -8.51 -7.90 -23.84
CA ALA A 212 -8.69 -8.53 -22.55
C ALA A 212 -7.89 -9.86 -22.54
N PRO A 213 -6.98 -10.08 -21.57
CA PRO A 213 -6.09 -11.23 -21.63
C PRO A 213 -6.77 -12.54 -21.22
N GLY A 214 -6.38 -13.64 -21.87
CA GLY A 214 -6.84 -14.99 -21.58
C GLY A 214 -8.33 -15.19 -21.85
N ASN A 215 -8.99 -15.88 -20.93
CA ASN A 215 -10.44 -16.14 -20.97
C ASN A 215 -11.22 -15.40 -19.85
N GLY A 216 -10.53 -14.56 -19.09
CA GLY A 216 -11.09 -13.78 -17.99
C GLY A 216 -11.18 -14.51 -16.64
N ASN A 217 -10.76 -15.76 -16.55
CA ASN A 217 -10.82 -16.55 -15.33
C ASN A 217 -9.55 -16.45 -14.48
N ASP A 218 -8.46 -15.91 -15.03
CA ASP A 218 -7.24 -15.68 -14.28
C ASP A 218 -7.52 -14.77 -13.08
N PRO A 219 -6.92 -15.05 -11.91
CA PRO A 219 -7.06 -14.20 -10.75
C PRO A 219 -6.30 -12.88 -10.95
N ILE A 220 -6.79 -11.83 -10.30
CA ILE A 220 -6.09 -10.56 -10.16
C ILE A 220 -6.12 -10.13 -8.69
N GLN A 221 -4.97 -9.73 -8.18
CA GLN A 221 -4.83 -9.34 -6.79
C GLN A 221 -3.98 -8.08 -6.68
N PHE A 222 -4.55 -7.03 -6.12
CA PHE A 222 -3.85 -5.79 -5.76
C PHE A 222 -4.51 -5.15 -4.55
N ILE A 223 -3.81 -4.23 -3.90
CA ILE A 223 -4.31 -3.51 -2.73
C ILE A 223 -4.17 -2.01 -2.93
N ASP A 224 -5.16 -1.25 -2.47
CA ASP A 224 -5.07 0.21 -2.45
C ASP A 224 -3.96 0.69 -1.51
N VAL A 225 -3.17 1.64 -1.95
CA VAL A 225 -2.07 2.22 -1.17
C VAL A 225 -2.53 2.77 0.18
N THR A 226 -3.75 3.31 0.23
CA THR A 226 -4.36 3.85 1.45
C THR A 226 -4.64 2.75 2.47
N ASP A 227 -5.04 1.56 2.00
CA ASP A 227 -5.34 0.41 2.87
C ASP A 227 -4.08 -0.12 3.54
N VAL A 228 -2.97 -0.21 2.80
CA VAL A 228 -1.66 -0.58 3.38
C VAL A 228 -1.21 0.45 4.41
N GLY A 229 -1.33 1.75 4.10
CA GLY A 229 -1.00 2.83 5.02
C GLY A 229 -1.83 2.80 6.30
N ASN A 230 -3.15 2.64 6.17
CA ASN A 230 -4.08 2.53 7.29
C ASN A 230 -3.78 1.30 8.15
N PHE A 231 -3.48 0.15 7.52
CA PHE A 231 -3.17 -1.07 8.25
C PHE A 231 -1.83 -1.00 8.98
N ALA A 232 -0.81 -0.37 8.39
CA ALA A 232 0.48 -0.12 9.06
C ALA A 232 0.29 0.68 10.34
N ILE A 233 -0.49 1.76 10.29
CA ILE A 233 -0.83 2.56 11.48
C ILE A 233 -1.68 1.79 12.47
N LYS A 234 -2.64 0.98 12.02
CA LYS A 234 -3.46 0.12 12.88
C LYS A 234 -2.60 -0.91 13.61
N CYS A 235 -1.61 -1.50 12.93
CA CYS A 235 -0.67 -2.44 13.56
C CYS A 235 0.06 -1.80 14.74
N ILE A 236 0.68 -0.66 14.56
CA ILE A 236 1.43 0.01 15.65
C ILE A 236 0.50 0.52 16.76
N ALA A 237 -0.68 1.04 16.41
CA ALA A 237 -1.65 1.53 17.39
C ALA A 237 -2.17 0.42 18.32
N ARG A 238 -2.34 -0.80 17.79
CA ARG A 238 -2.83 -1.98 18.52
C ARG A 238 -1.71 -2.87 19.07
N GLY A 239 -0.45 -2.55 18.81
CA GLY A 239 0.70 -3.37 19.23
C GLY A 239 0.76 -4.74 18.55
N LEU A 240 0.27 -4.85 17.31
CA LEU A 240 0.34 -6.09 16.53
C LEU A 240 1.79 -6.38 16.15
N LYS A 241 2.17 -7.65 16.26
CA LYS A 241 3.54 -8.12 16.01
C LYS A 241 3.55 -9.25 15.00
N GLY A 242 4.72 -9.49 14.41
CA GLY A 242 4.93 -10.58 13.45
C GLY A 242 4.68 -10.14 12.00
N THR A 243 4.40 -11.11 11.13
CA THR A 243 4.28 -10.89 9.69
C THR A 243 2.82 -10.93 9.24
N TYR A 244 2.47 -10.10 8.25
CA TYR A 244 1.13 -9.99 7.68
C TYR A 244 1.20 -9.82 6.17
N ASN A 245 0.52 -10.68 5.41
CA ASN A 245 0.29 -10.46 3.99
C ASN A 245 -0.76 -9.36 3.82
N THR A 246 -0.33 -8.22 3.28
CA THR A 246 -1.20 -7.06 3.07
C THR A 246 -1.54 -6.93 1.60
N THR A 247 -2.33 -7.88 1.11
CA THR A 247 -2.80 -7.91 -0.28
C THR A 247 -4.33 -7.91 -0.33
N GLY A 248 -4.90 -7.44 -1.41
CA GLY A 248 -6.35 -7.33 -1.63
C GLY A 248 -6.77 -7.96 -2.95
N PRO A 249 -8.05 -8.05 -3.18
CA PRO A 249 -9.16 -7.70 -2.31
C PRO A 249 -9.48 -8.78 -1.25
N ARG A 250 -10.51 -8.53 -0.42
CA ARG A 250 -10.98 -9.51 0.57
C ARG A 250 -11.47 -10.80 -0.07
N GLN A 251 -12.16 -10.70 -1.18
CA GLN A 251 -12.70 -11.81 -1.94
C GLN A 251 -11.93 -11.96 -3.26
N LYS A 252 -11.85 -13.20 -3.74
CA LYS A 252 -11.21 -13.48 -5.02
C LYS A 252 -11.81 -12.62 -6.14
N LEU A 253 -10.95 -11.92 -6.87
CA LEU A 253 -11.29 -11.16 -8.07
C LEU A 253 -10.66 -11.87 -9.27
N ILE A 254 -11.40 -11.93 -10.37
CA ILE A 254 -10.90 -12.45 -11.65
C ILE A 254 -10.91 -11.35 -12.71
N TRP A 255 -10.10 -11.52 -13.74
CA TRP A 255 -9.93 -10.53 -14.81
C TRP A 255 -11.24 -10.08 -15.45
N LYS A 256 -12.17 -11.02 -15.68
CA LYS A 256 -13.49 -10.69 -16.22
C LYS A 256 -14.21 -9.67 -15.33
N HIS A 257 -14.29 -9.92 -14.05
CA HIS A 257 -14.99 -9.01 -13.13
C HIS A 257 -14.25 -7.68 -12.96
N PHE A 258 -12.91 -7.70 -12.95
CA PHE A 258 -12.11 -6.48 -12.85
C PHE A 258 -12.36 -5.56 -14.06
N LEU A 259 -12.22 -6.08 -15.30
CA LEU A 259 -12.42 -5.28 -16.51
C LEU A 259 -13.88 -4.83 -16.66
N GLU A 260 -14.85 -5.64 -16.24
CA GLU A 260 -16.26 -5.24 -16.21
C GLU A 260 -16.51 -4.07 -15.24
N GLN A 261 -15.86 -4.08 -14.07
CA GLN A 261 -15.93 -2.94 -13.14
C GLN A 261 -15.27 -1.69 -13.73
N CYS A 262 -14.11 -1.81 -14.37
CA CYS A 262 -13.46 -0.69 -15.08
C CYS A 262 -14.38 -0.13 -16.17
N ARG A 263 -14.99 -1.02 -16.98
CA ARG A 263 -15.91 -0.66 -18.05
C ARG A 263 -17.15 0.04 -17.51
N GLY A 264 -17.78 -0.51 -16.50
CA GLY A 264 -18.96 0.10 -15.86
C GLY A 264 -18.68 1.47 -15.26
N HIS A 265 -17.43 1.70 -14.78
CA HIS A 265 -17.05 2.96 -14.17
C HIS A 265 -16.71 4.07 -15.18
N TYR A 266 -15.98 3.73 -16.25
CA TYR A 266 -15.47 4.74 -17.19
C TYR A 266 -16.13 4.75 -18.57
N ASN A 267 -16.36 3.59 -19.18
CA ASN A 267 -16.93 3.53 -20.53
C ASN A 267 -17.71 2.24 -20.79
N PRO A 268 -19.03 2.23 -20.53
CA PRO A 268 -19.87 1.04 -20.76
C PRO A 268 -19.89 0.55 -22.21
N LYS A 269 -19.51 1.39 -23.19
CA LYS A 269 -19.47 1.05 -24.60
C LYS A 269 -18.15 0.42 -25.04
N ALA A 270 -17.13 0.36 -24.18
CA ALA A 270 -15.88 -0.34 -24.48
C ALA A 270 -16.19 -1.84 -24.72
N GLU A 271 -15.64 -2.41 -25.78
CA GLU A 271 -15.81 -3.80 -26.17
C GLU A 271 -14.60 -4.63 -25.74
N LEU A 272 -14.76 -5.52 -24.75
CA LEU A 272 -13.69 -6.41 -24.31
C LEU A 272 -13.53 -7.57 -25.30
N VAL A 273 -12.37 -7.67 -25.91
CA VAL A 273 -12.01 -8.78 -26.80
C VAL A 273 -11.04 -9.70 -26.05
N TRP A 274 -11.54 -10.85 -25.62
CA TRP A 274 -10.75 -11.85 -24.92
C TRP A 274 -9.82 -12.55 -25.89
N VAL A 275 -8.51 -12.40 -25.69
CA VAL A 275 -7.46 -12.95 -26.55
C VAL A 275 -6.79 -14.10 -25.84
N ASP A 276 -6.84 -15.30 -26.46
CA ASP A 276 -6.30 -16.52 -25.88
C ASP A 276 -4.82 -16.36 -25.48
N GLU A 277 -4.48 -16.88 -24.31
CA GLU A 277 -3.11 -16.84 -23.77
C GLU A 277 -2.08 -17.38 -24.78
N THR A 278 -2.38 -18.51 -25.42
CA THR A 278 -1.50 -19.11 -26.42
C THR A 278 -1.22 -18.15 -27.57
N PHE A 279 -2.26 -17.44 -28.06
CA PHE A 279 -2.09 -16.46 -29.12
C PHE A 279 -1.23 -15.27 -28.63
N LEU A 280 -1.48 -14.75 -27.43
CA LEU A 280 -0.66 -13.67 -26.86
C LEU A 280 0.82 -14.07 -26.76
N ARG A 281 1.12 -15.26 -26.27
CA ARG A 281 2.50 -15.79 -26.21
C ARG A 281 3.14 -15.93 -27.61
N GLN A 282 2.40 -16.38 -28.61
CA GLN A 282 2.88 -16.45 -30.00
C GLN A 282 3.21 -15.06 -30.56
N LYS A 283 2.55 -14.01 -30.07
CA LYS A 283 2.84 -12.60 -30.42
C LYS A 283 3.93 -11.98 -29.57
N GLY A 284 4.57 -12.72 -28.68
CA GLY A 284 5.65 -12.26 -27.81
C GLY A 284 5.17 -11.39 -26.64
N VAL A 285 3.85 -11.36 -26.36
CA VAL A 285 3.31 -10.61 -25.22
C VAL A 285 3.67 -11.32 -23.91
N GLN A 286 4.26 -10.58 -23.00
CA GLN A 286 4.70 -11.07 -21.70
C GLN A 286 3.73 -10.63 -20.59
N SER A 287 3.39 -11.57 -19.71
CA SER A 287 2.65 -11.30 -18.48
C SER A 287 3.38 -10.26 -17.61
N MET A 288 2.63 -9.49 -16.84
CA MET A 288 3.11 -8.42 -15.95
C MET A 288 3.83 -7.26 -16.66
N ARG A 289 4.56 -7.51 -17.72
CA ARG A 289 5.35 -6.49 -18.43
C ARG A 289 4.53 -5.76 -19.49
N ASP A 290 3.95 -6.53 -20.44
CA ASP A 290 3.21 -5.96 -21.58
C ASP A 290 1.73 -5.81 -21.25
N LEU A 291 1.21 -6.67 -20.39
CA LEU A 291 -0.14 -6.60 -19.84
C LEU A 291 -0.05 -6.52 -18.30
N PRO A 292 0.01 -5.30 -17.75
CA PRO A 292 0.22 -5.07 -16.33
C PRO A 292 -0.80 -5.82 -15.47
N LEU A 293 -0.36 -6.36 -14.33
CA LEU A 293 -1.17 -7.12 -13.36
C LEU A 293 -1.72 -8.46 -13.88
N TRP A 294 -1.51 -8.83 -15.14
CA TRP A 294 -1.94 -10.11 -15.65
C TRP A 294 -0.87 -11.19 -15.46
N VAL A 295 -1.24 -12.22 -14.70
CA VAL A 295 -0.44 -13.44 -14.53
C VAL A 295 -1.37 -14.62 -14.79
N PRO A 296 -1.17 -15.37 -15.89
CA PRO A 296 -2.02 -16.50 -16.20
C PRO A 296 -1.81 -17.65 -15.22
N LEU A 297 -2.90 -18.38 -14.93
CA LEU A 297 -2.86 -19.55 -14.04
C LEU A 297 -1.89 -20.65 -14.51
N SER A 298 -1.61 -20.70 -15.81
CA SER A 298 -0.65 -21.65 -16.39
C SER A 298 0.80 -21.34 -16.03
N GLU A 299 1.10 -20.11 -15.62
CA GLU A 299 2.45 -19.63 -15.31
C GLU A 299 2.71 -19.72 -13.80
N ASP A 300 2.02 -18.87 -13.02
CA ASP A 300 2.17 -18.79 -11.57
C ASP A 300 0.80 -18.75 -10.88
N PRO A 301 0.15 -19.89 -10.69
CA PRO A 301 -1.22 -19.96 -10.21
C PRO A 301 -1.43 -19.33 -8.83
N GLY A 302 -0.39 -19.28 -8.00
CA GLY A 302 -0.45 -18.73 -6.64
C GLY A 302 -0.15 -17.24 -6.54
N PHE A 303 0.49 -16.63 -7.55
CA PHE A 303 0.99 -15.26 -7.44
C PHE A 303 -0.11 -14.23 -7.15
N MET A 304 -1.22 -14.34 -7.86
CA MET A 304 -2.39 -13.48 -7.66
C MET A 304 -3.44 -14.11 -6.71
N GLN A 305 -3.01 -15.04 -5.84
CA GLN A 305 -3.88 -15.75 -4.91
C GLN A 305 -3.23 -15.96 -3.53
N ILE A 306 -2.47 -14.98 -3.06
CA ILE A 306 -1.86 -14.98 -1.73
C ILE A 306 -2.94 -14.79 -0.66
N SER A 307 -2.85 -15.57 0.43
CA SER A 307 -3.78 -15.45 1.56
C SER A 307 -3.53 -14.17 2.36
N ASN A 308 -4.58 -13.38 2.54
CA ASN A 308 -4.59 -12.20 3.41
C ASN A 308 -5.42 -12.42 4.69
N ALA A 309 -5.81 -13.65 4.95
CA ALA A 309 -6.75 -13.99 6.02
C ALA A 309 -6.30 -13.49 7.39
N LYS A 310 -5.01 -13.59 7.70
CA LYS A 310 -4.44 -13.11 8.97
C LYS A 310 -4.56 -11.60 9.09
N ALA A 311 -4.19 -10.85 8.07
CA ALA A 311 -4.29 -9.39 8.08
C ALA A 311 -5.74 -8.93 8.21
N VAL A 312 -6.67 -9.58 7.51
CA VAL A 312 -8.13 -9.34 7.60
C VAL A 312 -8.64 -9.59 9.01
N ALA A 313 -8.26 -10.71 9.63
CA ALA A 313 -8.65 -11.02 11.02
C ALA A 313 -8.13 -9.97 12.03
N HIS A 314 -7.03 -9.27 11.70
CA HIS A 314 -6.46 -8.20 12.51
C HIS A 314 -6.88 -6.79 12.05
N GLY A 315 -7.85 -6.71 11.13
CA GLY A 315 -8.50 -5.47 10.76
C GLY A 315 -7.91 -4.77 9.53
N LEU A 316 -7.30 -5.52 8.60
CA LEU A 316 -7.08 -5.00 7.26
C LEU A 316 -8.45 -4.77 6.61
N ASP A 317 -8.71 -3.52 6.24
CA ASP A 317 -9.91 -3.10 5.52
C ASP A 317 -9.56 -2.76 4.07
N PHE A 318 -10.57 -2.71 3.21
CA PHE A 318 -10.38 -2.52 1.78
C PHE A 318 -11.20 -1.33 1.28
N THR A 319 -10.53 -0.42 0.62
CA THR A 319 -11.16 0.68 -0.12
C THR A 319 -12.04 0.12 -1.24
N ASN A 320 -13.20 0.75 -1.45
CA ASN A 320 -14.04 0.38 -2.59
C ASN A 320 -13.25 0.57 -3.90
N ILE A 321 -13.27 -0.45 -4.75
CA ILE A 321 -12.46 -0.48 -5.97
C ILE A 321 -12.74 0.73 -6.90
N HIS A 322 -13.99 1.20 -6.97
CA HIS A 322 -14.33 2.38 -7.77
C HIS A 322 -13.70 3.66 -7.19
N LYS A 323 -13.52 3.74 -5.86
CA LYS A 323 -12.79 4.85 -5.26
C LYS A 323 -11.31 4.76 -5.61
N THR A 324 -10.69 3.58 -5.56
CA THR A 324 -9.31 3.38 -6.02
C THR A 324 -9.15 3.82 -7.48
N PHE A 325 -10.10 3.49 -8.35
CA PHE A 325 -10.10 3.92 -9.76
C PHE A 325 -10.14 5.45 -9.87
N THR A 326 -11.06 6.09 -9.15
CA THR A 326 -11.20 7.55 -9.15
C THR A 326 -9.94 8.24 -8.65
N ASP A 327 -9.44 7.87 -7.46
CA ASP A 327 -8.27 8.47 -6.84
C ASP A 327 -7.00 8.29 -7.72
N THR A 328 -6.87 7.14 -8.39
CA THR A 328 -5.78 6.87 -9.34
C THR A 328 -5.83 7.84 -10.52
N MET A 329 -6.99 7.94 -11.18
CA MET A 329 -7.11 8.75 -12.38
C MET A 329 -7.09 10.25 -12.08
N GLU A 330 -7.65 10.69 -10.97
CA GLU A 330 -7.54 12.09 -10.52
C GLU A 330 -6.07 12.48 -10.31
N TRP A 331 -5.28 11.61 -9.68
CA TRP A 331 -3.85 11.85 -9.52
C TRP A 331 -3.11 11.89 -10.87
N VAL A 332 -3.40 10.96 -11.77
CA VAL A 332 -2.80 10.94 -13.12
C VAL A 332 -3.15 12.23 -13.87
N GLU A 333 -4.42 12.64 -13.88
CA GLU A 333 -4.87 13.85 -14.56
C GLU A 333 -4.23 15.11 -13.96
N GLN A 334 -4.11 15.21 -12.64
CA GLN A 334 -3.48 16.35 -11.97
C GLN A 334 -1.98 16.41 -12.21
N THR A 335 -1.30 15.25 -12.20
CA THR A 335 0.17 15.18 -12.30
C THR A 335 0.64 15.35 -13.74
N PHE A 336 -0.15 14.83 -14.70
CA PHE A 336 0.24 14.74 -16.11
C PHE A 336 -0.74 15.46 -17.06
N LYS A 337 -1.30 16.59 -16.62
CA LYS A 337 -2.34 17.37 -17.32
C LYS A 337 -2.21 17.45 -18.84
N ASN A 338 -0.98 17.45 -19.37
CA ASN A 338 -0.69 17.53 -20.79
C ASN A 338 -0.15 16.23 -21.39
N LYS A 339 -0.08 15.14 -20.61
CA LYS A 339 0.51 13.84 -21.01
C LYS A 339 -0.45 12.66 -20.85
N SER A 340 -1.63 12.85 -20.23
CA SER A 340 -2.58 11.78 -19.90
C SER A 340 -3.14 11.00 -21.11
N GLU A 341 -2.96 11.52 -22.34
CA GLU A 341 -3.32 10.83 -23.57
C GLU A 341 -2.11 10.22 -24.30
N ASN A 342 -0.88 10.44 -23.79
CA ASN A 342 0.35 9.95 -24.42
C ASN A 342 0.74 8.57 -23.90
N VAL A 343 0.99 7.67 -24.83
CA VAL A 343 1.48 6.29 -24.64
C VAL A 343 2.77 6.23 -23.80
N ASP A 344 3.58 7.30 -23.80
CA ASP A 344 4.84 7.41 -23.06
C ASP A 344 4.70 7.34 -21.54
N LEU A 345 3.46 7.42 -21.00
CA LEU A 345 3.21 7.24 -19.55
C LEU A 345 3.22 5.77 -19.14
N PHE A 346 3.02 4.84 -20.06
CA PHE A 346 2.84 3.43 -19.80
C PHE A 346 4.01 2.61 -20.34
N THR A 347 5.20 2.88 -19.81
CA THR A 347 6.45 2.21 -20.25
C THR A 347 6.48 0.70 -19.99
N ASN A 348 5.63 0.23 -19.07
CA ASN A 348 5.48 -1.17 -18.68
C ASN A 348 4.17 -1.77 -19.22
N ALA A 349 3.76 -1.39 -20.42
CA ALA A 349 2.59 -1.96 -21.07
C ALA A 349 2.74 -1.91 -22.59
N ILE A 350 1.97 -2.74 -23.32
CA ILE A 350 1.93 -2.63 -24.76
C ILE A 350 1.33 -1.28 -25.18
N SER A 351 1.85 -0.70 -26.27
CA SER A 351 1.26 0.50 -26.82
C SER A 351 -0.15 0.24 -27.38
N PHE A 352 -0.97 1.27 -27.46
CA PHE A 352 -2.32 1.13 -28.03
C PHE A 352 -2.29 0.77 -29.52
N GLU A 353 -1.21 1.11 -30.23
CA GLU A 353 -0.95 0.72 -31.62
C GLU A 353 -0.66 -0.78 -31.70
N ALA A 354 0.25 -1.30 -30.89
CA ALA A 354 0.56 -2.74 -30.83
C ALA A 354 -0.66 -3.57 -30.40
N GLU A 355 -1.44 -3.09 -29.43
CA GLU A 355 -2.71 -3.68 -29.04
C GLU A 355 -3.66 -3.81 -30.24
N LYS A 356 -3.81 -2.73 -31.02
CA LYS A 356 -4.68 -2.72 -32.21
C LYS A 356 -4.23 -3.74 -33.26
N GLU A 357 -2.93 -3.88 -33.49
CA GLU A 357 -2.37 -4.87 -34.40
C GLU A 357 -2.68 -6.30 -33.93
N ILE A 358 -2.42 -6.60 -32.66
CA ILE A 358 -2.73 -7.89 -32.05
C ILE A 358 -4.22 -8.22 -32.19
N LEU A 359 -5.10 -7.27 -31.90
CA LEU A 359 -6.55 -7.44 -32.02
C LEU A 359 -6.99 -7.74 -33.47
N ASN A 360 -6.44 -7.03 -34.44
CA ASN A 360 -6.77 -7.25 -35.88
C ASN A 360 -6.35 -8.66 -36.31
N GLU A 361 -5.13 -9.08 -35.95
CA GLU A 361 -4.63 -10.40 -36.28
C GLU A 361 -5.44 -11.51 -35.59
N TYR A 362 -5.80 -11.31 -34.30
CA TYR A 362 -6.62 -12.26 -33.58
C TYR A 362 -7.99 -12.45 -34.18
N MET A 363 -8.63 -11.35 -34.62
CA MET A 363 -9.93 -11.42 -35.30
C MET A 363 -9.86 -12.16 -36.65
N LEU A 364 -8.75 -12.02 -37.39
CA LEU A 364 -8.52 -12.79 -38.62
C LEU A 364 -8.29 -14.28 -38.29
N PHE A 365 -7.49 -14.58 -37.30
CA PHE A 365 -7.26 -15.93 -36.82
C PHE A 365 -8.55 -16.66 -36.43
N LYS A 366 -9.45 -15.99 -35.69
CA LYS A 366 -10.74 -16.57 -35.31
C LYS A 366 -11.71 -16.77 -36.49
N LYS A 367 -11.59 -15.99 -37.55
CA LYS A 367 -12.43 -16.19 -38.78
C LYS A 367 -11.95 -17.36 -39.65
N GLY A 368 -10.69 -17.77 -39.48
CA GLY A 368 -10.09 -18.89 -40.20
C GLY A 368 -10.24 -20.25 -39.50
N GLN A 369 -10.76 -20.27 -38.29
CA GLN A 369 -11.16 -21.46 -37.54
C GLN A 369 -12.64 -21.77 -37.74
#